data_49d6112d68886a2d3d510bb6093bc517
#
_entry.id   49d6112d68886a2d3d510bb6093bc517
#
_cell.length_a   1.000
_cell.length_b   1.000
_cell.length_c   1.000
_cell.angle_alpha   90.00
_cell.angle_beta   90.00
_cell.angle_gamma   90.00
#
_symmetry.space_group_name_H-M   'P 1'
#
loop_
_entity.id
_entity.type
_entity.pdbx_description
1 polymer ?
#
loop_
_entity_poly.entity_id
_entity_poly.type
_entity_poly.pdbx_seq_one_letter_code
_entity_poly.pdbx_strand_id
1 'polypeptide(L)'
;MIFRNPTGRIKVGQYEYGVLQPLAPDQIDRSVRAAITPAARLVLALVAVHAARVAQIGNHMFDDIDLGNRRLTIAGRVRRLDDLTLKLLLDWLEHRRHRWPNTANLHLLINNQTATRTGRASNHWISAAMRGQDATLARLRVDRQLEEALTHGPDPLHLAEVFGLDEKTAMCYADSARALLEQAAEADPVG
;
A
#
# COMPACT_ATOMS: atom_id res chain seq x y z
N MET A 1 57.32 21.69 5.59
CA MET A 1 55.94 21.92 5.14
C MET A 1 55.24 20.56 5.13
N ILE A 2 54.45 20.27 6.17
CA ILE A 2 53.82 18.96 6.36
C ILE A 2 52.37 19.12 5.91
N PHE A 3 51.98 18.47 4.79
CA PHE A 3 50.59 18.38 4.34
C PHE A 3 49.82 17.46 5.28
N ARG A 4 48.96 18.03 6.12
CA ARG A 4 47.96 17.28 6.87
C ARG A 4 46.81 16.95 5.92
N ASN A 5 46.59 15.65 5.71
CA ASN A 5 45.47 15.08 4.97
C ASN A 5 44.19 15.20 5.80
N PRO A 6 43.15 15.94 5.38
CA PRO A 6 41.90 16.08 6.13
C PRO A 6 40.89 15.01 5.72
N THR A 7 41.26 13.74 5.80
CA THR A 7 40.26 12.67 5.76
C THR A 7 39.66 12.50 7.16
N GLY A 8 38.85 13.46 7.57
CA GLY A 8 37.91 13.24 8.66
C GLY A 8 36.99 12.09 8.26
N ARG A 9 37.02 10.98 9.02
CA ARG A 9 36.06 9.89 8.91
C ARG A 9 34.67 10.48 9.02
N ILE A 10 33.96 10.57 7.88
CA ILE A 10 32.52 10.79 7.86
C ILE A 10 31.95 9.52 8.51
N LYS A 11 31.55 9.62 9.77
CA LYS A 11 30.68 8.63 10.38
C LYS A 11 29.32 8.76 9.68
N VAL A 12 29.11 7.97 8.65
CA VAL A 12 27.75 7.68 8.18
C VAL A 12 27.07 6.97 9.33
N GLY A 13 26.21 7.70 10.03
CA GLY A 13 25.36 7.09 11.05
C GLY A 13 24.52 6.01 10.35
N GLN A 14 24.81 4.75 10.56
CA GLN A 14 23.89 3.67 10.29
C GLN A 14 22.68 3.94 11.21
N TYR A 15 21.62 4.49 10.62
CA TYR A 15 20.31 4.37 11.21
C TYR A 15 19.96 2.89 11.13
N GLU A 16 20.06 2.17 12.23
CA GLU A 16 19.50 0.85 12.38
C GLU A 16 17.96 1.00 12.28
N TYR A 17 17.45 1.01 11.07
CA TYR A 17 16.05 0.69 10.86
C TYR A 17 15.92 -0.79 11.21
N GLY A 18 15.16 -1.10 12.27
CA GLY A 18 14.85 -2.50 12.58
C GLY A 18 14.33 -3.21 11.33
N VAL A 19 14.75 -4.45 11.11
CA VAL A 19 14.33 -5.26 9.96
C VAL A 19 12.80 -5.31 9.93
N LEU A 20 12.20 -4.87 8.82
CA LEU A 20 10.76 -4.95 8.62
C LEU A 20 10.36 -6.43 8.63
N GLN A 21 9.30 -6.75 9.38
CA GLN A 21 8.80 -8.12 9.47
C GLN A 21 7.50 -8.26 8.68
N PRO A 22 7.29 -9.37 7.96
CA PRO A 22 6.01 -9.69 7.35
C PRO A 22 4.88 -9.76 8.39
N LEU A 23 3.66 -9.52 7.94
CA LEU A 23 2.47 -9.78 8.74
C LEU A 23 2.23 -11.30 8.84
N ALA A 24 1.80 -11.74 10.00
CA ALA A 24 1.37 -13.14 10.16
C ALA A 24 0.03 -13.37 9.43
N PRO A 25 -0.19 -14.55 8.83
CA PRO A 25 -1.41 -14.85 8.06
C PRO A 25 -2.71 -14.58 8.83
N ASP A 26 -2.72 -14.86 10.12
CA ASP A 26 -3.88 -14.61 10.99
C ASP A 26 -4.19 -13.11 11.18
N GLN A 27 -3.18 -12.22 11.09
CA GLN A 27 -3.37 -10.77 11.13
C GLN A 27 -4.02 -10.28 9.83
N ILE A 28 -3.63 -10.85 8.69
CA ILE A 28 -4.24 -10.57 7.39
C ILE A 28 -5.70 -11.04 7.40
N ASP A 29 -5.95 -12.27 7.86
CA ASP A 29 -7.31 -12.84 7.96
C ASP A 29 -8.23 -12.00 8.85
N ARG A 30 -7.73 -11.50 10.00
CA ARG A 30 -8.50 -10.60 10.85
C ARG A 30 -8.85 -9.29 10.13
N SER A 31 -7.91 -8.74 9.36
CA SER A 31 -8.14 -7.52 8.57
C SER A 31 -9.22 -7.73 7.50
N VAL A 32 -9.20 -8.89 6.82
CA VAL A 32 -10.21 -9.24 5.82
C VAL A 32 -11.60 -9.36 6.47
N ARG A 33 -11.70 -10.03 7.63
CA ARG A 33 -12.97 -10.18 8.37
C ARG A 33 -13.49 -8.85 8.91
N ALA A 34 -12.62 -7.92 9.28
CA ALA A 34 -13.00 -6.59 9.75
C ALA A 34 -13.57 -5.70 8.63
N ALA A 35 -13.22 -5.98 7.37
CA ALA A 35 -13.68 -5.23 6.20
C ALA A 35 -15.09 -5.68 5.77
N ILE A 36 -16.11 -5.37 6.56
CA ILE A 36 -17.50 -5.84 6.33
C ILE A 36 -18.26 -5.04 5.27
N THR A 37 -17.93 -3.76 5.06
CA THR A 37 -18.62 -2.91 4.08
C THR A 37 -17.98 -2.97 2.70
N PRO A 38 -18.72 -2.74 1.59
CA PRO A 38 -18.12 -2.68 0.25
C PRO A 38 -16.98 -1.66 0.14
N ALA A 39 -17.12 -0.49 0.77
CA ALA A 39 -16.06 0.51 0.83
C ALA A 39 -14.80 -0.02 1.54
N ALA A 40 -14.98 -0.65 2.72
CA ALA A 40 -13.86 -1.18 3.50
C ALA A 40 -13.12 -2.30 2.77
N ARG A 41 -13.84 -3.18 2.07
CA ARG A 41 -13.25 -4.26 1.24
C ARG A 41 -12.45 -3.70 0.08
N LEU A 42 -12.98 -2.70 -0.62
CA LEU A 42 -12.24 -2.03 -1.70
C LEU A 42 -10.99 -1.32 -1.16
N VAL A 43 -11.10 -0.58 -0.06
CA VAL A 43 -9.95 0.09 0.59
C VAL A 43 -8.88 -0.94 0.95
N LEU A 44 -9.28 -2.05 1.56
CA LEU A 44 -8.35 -3.11 1.93
C LEU A 44 -7.61 -3.68 0.71
N ALA A 45 -8.33 -3.98 -0.39
CA ALA A 45 -7.71 -4.47 -1.62
C ALA A 45 -6.75 -3.43 -2.24
N LEU A 46 -7.13 -2.16 -2.30
CA LEU A 46 -6.26 -1.10 -2.81
C LEU A 46 -4.96 -0.96 -2.00
N VAL A 47 -5.02 -1.21 -0.70
CA VAL A 47 -3.83 -1.17 0.16
C VAL A 47 -3.02 -2.45 0.08
N ALA A 48 -3.66 -3.61 0.25
CA ALA A 48 -2.97 -4.90 0.37
C ALA A 48 -2.46 -5.43 -0.98
N VAL A 49 -3.13 -5.13 -2.10
CA VAL A 49 -2.71 -5.58 -3.45
C VAL A 49 -1.87 -4.52 -4.15
N HIS A 50 -2.34 -3.26 -4.14
CA HIS A 50 -1.70 -2.19 -4.91
C HIS A 50 -0.79 -1.27 -4.07
N ALA A 51 -0.64 -1.53 -2.78
CA ALA A 51 0.13 -0.72 -1.83
C ALA A 51 -0.26 0.77 -1.82
N ALA A 52 -1.53 1.10 -2.10
CA ALA A 52 -2.01 2.47 -2.14
C ALA A 52 -1.98 3.12 -0.75
N ARG A 53 -1.61 4.40 -0.67
CA ARG A 53 -1.70 5.17 0.57
C ARG A 53 -3.15 5.64 0.78
N VAL A 54 -3.59 5.72 2.03
CA VAL A 54 -4.94 6.20 2.39
C VAL A 54 -5.27 7.55 1.75
N ALA A 55 -4.32 8.48 1.73
CA ALA A 55 -4.50 9.79 1.09
C ALA A 55 -4.68 9.69 -0.43
N GLN A 56 -3.99 8.76 -1.10
CA GLN A 56 -4.17 8.49 -2.54
C GLN A 56 -5.56 7.92 -2.81
N ILE A 57 -5.98 6.94 -2.01
CA ILE A 57 -7.31 6.33 -2.10
C ILE A 57 -8.41 7.38 -1.94
N GLY A 58 -8.25 8.31 -0.99
CA GLY A 58 -9.22 9.40 -0.80
C GLY A 58 -9.33 10.36 -1.97
N ASN A 59 -8.25 10.53 -2.72
CA ASN A 59 -8.18 11.42 -3.87
C ASN A 59 -8.60 10.75 -5.19
N HIS A 60 -8.78 9.41 -5.23
CA HIS A 60 -9.19 8.73 -6.47
C HIS A 60 -10.52 9.26 -7.00
N MET A 61 -10.55 9.51 -8.29
CA MET A 61 -11.73 9.94 -9.03
C MET A 61 -12.17 8.86 -10.02
N PHE A 62 -13.33 9.01 -10.62
CA PHE A 62 -13.80 8.09 -11.67
C PHE A 62 -12.88 8.07 -12.89
N ASP A 63 -12.28 9.20 -13.23
CA ASP A 63 -11.35 9.32 -14.37
C ASP A 63 -10.05 8.52 -14.16
N ASP A 64 -9.74 8.14 -12.92
CA ASP A 64 -8.61 7.26 -12.63
C ASP A 64 -8.90 5.78 -12.95
N ILE A 65 -10.15 5.44 -13.35
CA ILE A 65 -10.61 4.07 -13.54
C ILE A 65 -10.95 3.82 -15.00
N ASP A 66 -10.26 2.87 -15.62
CA ASP A 66 -10.58 2.35 -16.94
C ASP A 66 -11.04 0.90 -16.82
N LEU A 67 -12.36 0.71 -16.66
CA LEU A 67 -12.94 -0.63 -16.53
C LEU A 67 -12.81 -1.45 -17.81
N GLY A 68 -12.87 -0.80 -18.98
CA GLY A 68 -12.75 -1.47 -20.27
C GLY A 68 -11.40 -2.14 -20.47
N ASN A 69 -10.32 -1.47 -20.07
CA ASN A 69 -8.97 -2.00 -20.14
C ASN A 69 -8.49 -2.59 -18.80
N ARG A 70 -9.35 -2.65 -17.79
CA ARG A 70 -9.02 -3.17 -16.44
C ARG A 70 -7.81 -2.46 -15.84
N ARG A 71 -7.84 -1.14 -15.82
CA ARG A 71 -6.74 -0.30 -15.32
C ARG A 71 -7.23 0.66 -14.25
N LEU A 72 -6.33 0.96 -13.32
CA LEU A 72 -6.52 1.96 -12.27
C LEU A 72 -5.26 2.82 -12.18
N THR A 73 -5.43 4.14 -12.16
CA THR A 73 -4.33 5.07 -11.96
C THR A 73 -4.18 5.39 -10.48
N ILE A 74 -3.04 5.05 -9.89
CA ILE A 74 -2.71 5.37 -8.50
C ILE A 74 -1.48 6.28 -8.48
N ALA A 75 -1.63 7.50 -7.97
CA ALA A 75 -0.56 8.50 -7.91
C ALA A 75 0.14 8.71 -9.29
N GLY A 76 -0.64 8.82 -10.35
CA GLY A 76 -0.15 9.02 -11.71
C GLY A 76 0.42 7.75 -12.38
N ARG A 77 0.41 6.60 -11.72
CA ARG A 77 0.86 5.33 -12.29
C ARG A 77 -0.30 4.43 -12.65
N VAL A 78 -0.33 3.99 -13.89
CA VAL A 78 -1.35 3.04 -14.38
C VAL A 78 -1.01 1.64 -13.89
N ARG A 79 -1.97 0.99 -13.23
CA ARG A 79 -1.87 -0.39 -12.73
C ARG A 79 -2.96 -1.25 -13.33
N ARG A 80 -2.66 -2.50 -13.57
CA ARG A 80 -3.66 -3.48 -13.97
C ARG A 80 -4.51 -3.85 -12.75
N LEU A 81 -5.82 -3.91 -12.93
CA LEU A 81 -6.75 -4.44 -11.93
C LEU A 81 -6.73 -5.98 -12.02
N ASP A 82 -6.41 -6.60 -10.90
CA ASP A 82 -6.62 -8.04 -10.70
C ASP A 82 -8.11 -8.36 -10.54
N ASP A 83 -8.47 -9.64 -10.62
CA ASP A 83 -9.87 -10.08 -10.58
C ASP A 83 -10.54 -9.75 -9.24
N LEU A 84 -9.81 -9.85 -8.13
CA LEU A 84 -10.32 -9.54 -6.80
C LEU A 84 -10.61 -8.04 -6.68
N THR A 85 -9.65 -7.20 -7.00
CA THR A 85 -9.81 -5.73 -6.91
C THR A 85 -10.89 -5.25 -7.86
N LEU A 86 -10.97 -5.80 -9.08
CA LEU A 86 -12.03 -5.48 -10.02
C LEU A 86 -13.41 -5.83 -9.48
N LYS A 87 -13.58 -7.03 -8.93
CA LYS A 87 -14.85 -7.45 -8.30
C LYS A 87 -15.26 -6.51 -7.18
N LEU A 88 -14.35 -6.21 -6.25
CA LEU A 88 -14.64 -5.33 -5.12
C LEU A 88 -14.93 -3.89 -5.54
N LEU A 89 -14.29 -3.43 -6.62
CA LEU A 89 -14.58 -2.14 -7.24
C LEU A 89 -15.99 -2.12 -7.82
N LEU A 90 -16.40 -3.14 -8.56
CA LEU A 90 -17.75 -3.25 -9.12
C LEU A 90 -18.82 -3.34 -8.02
N ASP A 91 -18.58 -4.14 -6.98
CA ASP A 91 -19.47 -4.24 -5.79
C ASP A 91 -19.64 -2.87 -5.11
N TRP A 92 -18.55 -2.11 -4.99
CA TRP A 92 -18.61 -0.75 -4.45
C TRP A 92 -19.37 0.21 -5.36
N LEU A 93 -19.12 0.20 -6.67
CA LEU A 93 -19.79 1.07 -7.64
C LEU A 93 -21.30 0.80 -7.69
N GLU A 94 -21.70 -0.48 -7.58
CA GLU A 94 -23.11 -0.86 -7.50
C GLU A 94 -23.73 -0.36 -6.19
N HIS A 95 -23.08 -0.60 -5.04
CA HIS A 95 -23.51 -0.08 -3.74
C HIS A 95 -23.67 1.46 -3.79
N ARG A 96 -22.68 2.16 -4.34
CA ARG A 96 -22.70 3.62 -4.48
C ARG A 96 -23.89 4.09 -5.31
N ARG A 97 -24.15 3.46 -6.46
CA ARG A 97 -25.27 3.81 -7.35
C ARG A 97 -26.62 3.62 -6.66
N HIS A 98 -26.80 2.55 -5.93
CA HIS A 98 -28.04 2.29 -5.18
C HIS A 98 -28.20 3.25 -4.00
N ARG A 99 -27.13 3.54 -3.29
CA ARG A 99 -27.20 4.32 -2.05
C ARG A 99 -27.28 5.83 -2.30
N TRP A 100 -26.66 6.32 -3.38
CA TRP A 100 -26.63 7.76 -3.74
C TRP A 100 -26.80 7.94 -5.25
N PRO A 101 -27.98 7.63 -5.82
CA PRO A 101 -28.20 7.62 -7.26
C PRO A 101 -27.99 8.99 -7.92
N ASN A 102 -28.23 10.07 -7.20
CA ASN A 102 -28.18 11.45 -7.70
C ASN A 102 -26.91 12.20 -7.24
N THR A 103 -25.86 11.49 -6.77
CA THR A 103 -24.63 12.17 -6.37
C THR A 103 -23.87 12.72 -7.57
N ALA A 104 -23.47 13.99 -7.50
CA ALA A 104 -22.58 14.63 -8.47
C ALA A 104 -21.10 14.55 -8.05
N ASN A 105 -20.78 13.88 -6.93
CA ASN A 105 -19.42 13.76 -6.46
C ASN A 105 -18.62 12.78 -7.34
N LEU A 106 -17.51 13.23 -7.91
CA LEU A 106 -16.68 12.44 -8.82
C LEU A 106 -15.61 11.59 -8.09
N HIS A 107 -15.43 11.75 -6.78
CA HIS A 107 -14.50 10.90 -6.04
C HIS A 107 -15.00 9.46 -6.01
N LEU A 108 -14.07 8.51 -6.14
CA LEU A 108 -14.38 7.09 -6.10
C LEU A 108 -15.04 6.72 -4.76
N LEU A 109 -14.42 7.07 -3.65
CA LEU A 109 -14.94 6.80 -2.31
C LEU A 109 -15.67 8.02 -1.76
N ILE A 110 -16.95 7.80 -1.45
CA ILE A 110 -17.82 8.78 -0.80
C ILE A 110 -18.54 8.16 0.40
N ASN A 111 -19.06 9.00 1.25
CA ASN A 111 -19.90 8.62 2.39
C ASN A 111 -21.13 9.53 2.48
N ASN A 112 -21.98 9.34 3.48
CA ASN A 112 -23.21 10.14 3.65
C ASN A 112 -22.96 11.66 3.70
N GLN A 113 -21.79 12.08 4.22
CA GLN A 113 -21.45 13.51 4.33
C GLN A 113 -20.95 14.10 3.01
N THR A 114 -20.25 13.30 2.21
CA THR A 114 -19.63 13.76 0.96
C THR A 114 -20.48 13.48 -0.28
N ALA A 115 -21.48 12.60 -0.19
CA ALA A 115 -22.34 12.25 -1.32
C ALA A 115 -23.12 13.44 -1.88
N THR A 116 -23.43 14.44 -1.05
CA THR A 116 -24.15 15.67 -1.44
C THR A 116 -23.20 16.85 -1.69
N ARG A 117 -21.88 16.61 -1.68
CA ARG A 117 -20.83 17.62 -1.84
C ARG A 117 -19.85 17.15 -2.91
N THR A 118 -18.86 18.01 -3.24
CA THR A 118 -17.81 17.69 -4.21
C THR A 118 -16.50 17.24 -3.56
N GLY A 119 -16.40 17.27 -2.23
CA GLY A 119 -15.19 16.94 -1.49
C GLY A 119 -14.97 15.44 -1.34
N ARG A 120 -13.70 15.06 -1.10
CA ARG A 120 -13.30 13.67 -0.86
C ARG A 120 -13.70 13.18 0.53
N ALA A 121 -13.79 11.88 0.71
CA ALA A 121 -13.90 11.25 2.02
C ALA A 121 -12.62 11.49 2.86
N SER A 122 -12.77 11.66 4.17
CA SER A 122 -11.63 11.88 5.08
C SER A 122 -10.80 10.61 5.24
N ASN A 123 -9.48 10.78 5.46
CA ASN A 123 -8.60 9.66 5.75
C ASN A 123 -9.06 8.88 7.00
N HIS A 124 -9.64 9.58 7.99
CA HIS A 124 -10.20 8.96 9.18
C HIS A 124 -11.35 7.99 8.85
N TRP A 125 -12.26 8.40 7.94
CA TRP A 125 -13.36 7.52 7.52
C TRP A 125 -12.84 6.34 6.69
N ILE A 126 -11.88 6.56 5.78
CA ILE A 126 -11.28 5.49 4.96
C ILE A 126 -10.61 4.44 5.85
N SER A 127 -9.93 4.86 6.91
CA SER A 127 -9.25 3.95 7.85
C SER A 127 -10.17 3.35 8.91
N ALA A 128 -11.45 3.70 8.92
CA ALA A 128 -12.36 3.35 10.01
C ALA A 128 -12.49 1.83 10.25
N ALA A 129 -12.51 1.04 9.17
CA ALA A 129 -12.67 -0.41 9.25
C ALA A 129 -11.46 -1.11 9.91
N MET A 130 -10.28 -0.51 9.85
CA MET A 130 -9.04 -1.07 10.42
C MET A 130 -8.69 -0.51 11.79
N ARG A 131 -9.54 0.33 12.38
CA ARG A 131 -9.31 0.84 13.72
C ARG A 131 -9.41 -0.26 14.76
N GLY A 132 -8.40 -0.35 15.63
CA GLY A 132 -8.34 -1.40 16.66
C GLY A 132 -7.90 -2.76 16.15
N GLN A 133 -7.52 -2.89 14.86
CA GLN A 133 -6.90 -4.08 14.33
C GLN A 133 -5.38 -4.01 14.50
N ASP A 134 -4.74 -5.15 14.72
CA ASP A 134 -3.28 -5.27 14.82
C ASP A 134 -2.59 -4.87 13.51
N ALA A 135 -3.19 -5.24 12.38
CA ALA A 135 -2.73 -4.85 11.06
C ALA A 135 -3.45 -3.58 10.59
N THR A 136 -2.81 -2.43 10.76
CA THR A 136 -3.28 -1.17 10.20
C THR A 136 -3.12 -1.15 8.67
N LEU A 137 -3.85 -0.24 7.97
CA LEU A 137 -3.67 -0.06 6.53
C LEU A 137 -2.20 0.28 6.16
N ALA A 138 -1.50 1.03 7.02
CA ALA A 138 -0.09 1.32 6.81
C ALA A 138 0.78 0.06 6.88
N ARG A 139 0.51 -0.84 7.84
CA ARG A 139 1.22 -2.12 7.99
C ARG A 139 0.96 -3.06 6.81
N LEU A 140 -0.29 -3.17 6.35
CA LEU A 140 -0.64 -3.97 5.16
C LEU A 140 0.07 -3.45 3.90
N ARG A 141 0.20 -2.12 3.77
CA ARG A 141 0.95 -1.53 2.67
C ARG A 141 2.45 -1.88 2.75
N VAL A 142 3.03 -1.78 3.94
CA VAL A 142 4.44 -2.16 4.19
C VAL A 142 4.65 -3.63 3.86
N ASP A 143 3.76 -4.49 4.31
CA ASP A 143 3.77 -5.93 4.05
C ASP A 143 3.78 -6.25 2.56
N ARG A 144 2.89 -5.64 1.77
CA ARG A 144 2.84 -5.81 0.32
C ARG A 144 4.15 -5.38 -0.39
N GLN A 145 4.78 -4.30 0.09
CA GLN A 145 6.04 -3.83 -0.48
C GLN A 145 7.22 -4.75 -0.12
N LEU A 146 7.19 -5.30 1.09
CA LEU A 146 8.17 -6.27 1.53
C LEU A 146 8.01 -7.60 0.79
N GLU A 147 6.77 -8.07 0.61
CA GLU A 147 6.44 -9.26 -0.18
C GLU A 147 6.97 -9.16 -1.62
N GLU A 148 6.82 -8.00 -2.26
CA GLU A 148 7.37 -7.76 -3.59
C GLU A 148 8.89 -7.94 -3.61
N ALA A 149 9.59 -7.36 -2.62
CA ALA A 149 11.04 -7.46 -2.50
C ALA A 149 11.51 -8.91 -2.22
N LEU A 150 10.74 -9.67 -1.44
CA LEU A 150 11.04 -11.07 -1.14
C LEU A 150 10.79 -11.99 -2.36
N THR A 151 9.77 -11.68 -3.16
CA THR A 151 9.34 -12.53 -4.29
C THR A 151 10.13 -12.25 -5.56
N HIS A 152 10.36 -10.97 -5.88
CA HIS A 152 11.00 -10.55 -7.14
C HIS A 152 12.45 -10.12 -6.97
N GLY A 153 12.97 -10.20 -5.74
CA GLY A 153 14.33 -9.82 -5.38
C GLY A 153 14.42 -8.43 -4.72
N PRO A 154 15.42 -8.25 -3.84
CA PRO A 154 15.60 -7.04 -3.06
C PRO A 154 16.30 -5.92 -3.87
N ASP A 155 15.68 -5.53 -5.00
CA ASP A 155 16.16 -4.45 -5.87
C ASP A 155 15.45 -3.13 -5.52
N PRO A 156 16.17 -2.13 -4.98
CA PRO A 156 15.55 -0.85 -4.62
C PRO A 156 15.05 -0.06 -5.83
N LEU A 157 15.65 -0.20 -7.02
CA LEU A 157 15.19 0.49 -8.22
C LEU A 157 13.86 -0.08 -8.70
N HIS A 158 13.71 -1.39 -8.70
CA HIS A 158 12.44 -2.06 -9.00
C HIS A 158 11.33 -1.60 -8.02
N LEU A 159 11.60 -1.59 -6.73
CA LEU A 159 10.64 -1.17 -5.71
C LEU A 159 10.25 0.32 -5.86
N ALA A 160 11.22 1.19 -6.18
CA ALA A 160 10.97 2.61 -6.43
C ALA A 160 10.06 2.79 -7.66
N GLU A 161 10.29 2.04 -8.73
CA GLU A 161 9.49 2.10 -9.95
C GLU A 161 8.08 1.55 -9.71
N VAL A 162 7.97 0.36 -9.13
CA VAL A 162 6.67 -0.29 -8.90
C VAL A 162 5.79 0.51 -7.94
N PHE A 163 6.31 0.96 -6.81
CA PHE A 163 5.48 1.59 -5.77
C PHE A 163 5.59 3.11 -5.68
N GLY A 164 6.47 3.73 -6.47
CA GLY A 164 6.72 5.16 -6.38
C GLY A 164 7.36 5.56 -5.06
N LEU A 165 8.33 4.78 -4.61
CA LEU A 165 9.07 5.05 -3.39
C LEU A 165 10.22 6.03 -3.68
N ASP A 166 10.56 6.85 -2.69
CA ASP A 166 11.85 7.53 -2.68
C ASP A 166 12.98 6.53 -2.46
N GLU A 167 14.19 6.90 -2.89
CA GLU A 167 15.38 6.05 -2.86
C GLU A 167 15.65 5.47 -1.47
N LYS A 168 15.59 6.30 -0.43
CA LYS A 168 15.85 5.89 0.95
C LYS A 168 14.84 4.84 1.43
N THR A 169 13.58 5.05 1.12
CA THR A 169 12.51 4.09 1.46
C THR A 169 12.68 2.78 0.69
N ALA A 170 12.97 2.86 -0.61
CA ALA A 170 13.19 1.66 -1.43
C ALA A 170 14.38 0.83 -0.94
N MET A 171 15.48 1.48 -0.56
CA MET A 171 16.65 0.82 0.05
C MET A 171 16.28 0.13 1.37
N CYS A 172 15.50 0.79 2.24
CA CYS A 172 15.08 0.19 3.51
C CYS A 172 14.31 -1.13 3.32
N TYR A 173 13.41 -1.20 2.33
CA TYR A 173 12.71 -2.44 1.99
C TYR A 173 13.63 -3.50 1.41
N ALA A 174 14.53 -3.11 0.51
CA ALA A 174 15.51 -4.02 -0.09
C ALA A 174 16.45 -4.61 0.97
N ASP A 175 16.94 -3.79 1.90
CA ASP A 175 17.82 -4.23 2.98
C ASP A 175 17.09 -5.16 3.96
N SER A 176 15.84 -4.85 4.30
CA SER A 176 15.01 -5.72 5.14
C SER A 176 14.75 -7.07 4.47
N ALA A 177 14.46 -7.08 3.16
CA ALA A 177 14.25 -8.32 2.42
C ALA A 177 15.52 -9.17 2.33
N ARG A 178 16.71 -8.56 2.11
CA ARG A 178 18.00 -9.27 2.15
C ARG A 178 18.22 -9.95 3.50
N ALA A 179 18.05 -9.20 4.59
CA ALA A 179 18.23 -9.74 5.93
C ALA A 179 17.28 -10.92 6.23
N LEU A 180 16.01 -10.84 5.78
CA LEU A 180 15.05 -11.93 5.95
C LEU A 180 15.42 -13.16 5.11
N LEU A 181 15.89 -12.99 3.87
CA LEU A 181 16.34 -14.08 3.01
C LEU A 181 17.59 -14.76 3.55
N GLU A 182 18.54 -14.00 4.10
CA GLU A 182 19.73 -14.53 4.77
C GLU A 182 19.35 -15.34 6.00
N GLN A 183 18.46 -14.82 6.86
CA GLN A 183 17.96 -15.56 8.04
C GLN A 183 17.24 -16.86 7.65
N ALA A 184 16.44 -16.84 6.56
CA ALA A 184 15.77 -18.04 6.08
C ALA A 184 16.76 -19.09 5.57
N ALA A 185 17.82 -18.68 4.87
CA ALA A 185 18.87 -19.56 4.39
C ALA A 185 19.70 -20.18 5.53
N GLU A 186 19.93 -19.44 6.62
CA GLU A 186 20.62 -19.95 7.80
C GLU A 186 19.76 -20.93 8.62
N ALA A 187 18.42 -20.74 8.62
CA ALA A 187 17.48 -21.59 9.35
C ALA A 187 17.20 -22.94 8.64
N ASP A 188 17.52 -23.05 7.34
CA ASP A 188 17.35 -24.27 6.54
C ASP A 188 18.74 -24.83 6.13
N PRO A 189 19.57 -25.32 7.09
CA PRO A 189 20.84 -25.93 6.76
C PRO A 189 20.55 -27.21 6.01
N VAL A 190 21.02 -27.26 4.77
CA VAL A 190 20.96 -28.36 3.81
C VAL A 190 21.11 -29.69 4.54
N GLY A 191 20.02 -30.48 4.54
CA GLY A 191 20.02 -31.88 4.93
C GLY A 191 20.75 -32.74 3.91
#